data_cbec6589a818f8776f24d9c623e40ea7
#
_entry.id   cbec6589a818f8776f24d9c623e40ea7
#
_cell.length_a   1.000
_cell.length_b   1.000
_cell.length_c   1.000
_cell.angle_alpha   90.00
_cell.angle_beta   90.00
_cell.angle_gamma   90.00
#
_symmetry.space_group_name_H-M   'P 1'
#
loop_
_entity.id
_entity.type
_entity.pdbx_description
1 polymer ?
#
loop_
_entity_poly.entity_id
_entity_poly.type
_entity_poly.pdbx_seq_one_letter_code
_entity_poly.pdbx_strand_id
1 'polypeptide(L)'
;MRYKHAIKSGLWLLAVFFFFLPVSVKAEETALNTHVTPLFPESQVDESKGYYELLLAPGQKETLKLKVGNSSSEPITVQVTPHTAYTNTLGNVEYGKDANEADPTLIHSLDELMTPSEVITLSGKETKTIEIPLQMPKDAFEGYLAGGLRIAEIKEAEESETPEGEGVAIKNEFAHVIGVVVSNTSDSVEPELELLDVFADQLNYRNVISATLQNFTPAFVNRLEVEATVKRAGENDVLYEASKEMMQMAPNSNFNFPISLEGDRFRSGNYVLDLTAKSGENEWSWTREFTIDADDARKLNREDVMIDNHANWWMIGSIVLVILLLVVILYLLIQKKKARVNEQEQ
;
A
#
# COMPACT_ATOMS: atom_id res chain seq x y z
N MET A 1 -52.81 -3.17 -47.87
CA MET A 1 -52.08 -3.83 -46.72
C MET A 1 -50.57 -3.75 -46.81
N ARG A 2 -49.93 -3.45 -47.91
CA ARG A 2 -48.43 -3.40 -48.06
C ARG A 2 -47.76 -2.19 -47.45
N TYR A 3 -48.44 -1.05 -47.28
CA TYR A 3 -47.83 0.18 -46.72
C TYR A 3 -47.66 0.19 -45.20
N LYS A 4 -48.48 -0.58 -44.45
CA LYS A 4 -48.35 -0.62 -42.96
C LYS A 4 -47.12 -1.40 -42.46
N HIS A 5 -46.60 -2.34 -43.25
CA HIS A 5 -45.40 -3.09 -42.90
C HIS A 5 -44.12 -2.30 -43.19
N ALA A 6 -44.09 -1.49 -44.25
CA ALA A 6 -42.95 -0.65 -44.60
C ALA A 6 -42.69 0.45 -43.54
N ILE A 7 -43.75 1.04 -42.99
CA ILE A 7 -43.64 2.06 -41.95
C ILE A 7 -43.14 1.47 -40.62
N LYS A 8 -43.58 0.26 -40.23
CA LYS A 8 -43.10 -0.42 -39.02
C LYS A 8 -41.64 -0.85 -39.14
N SER A 9 -41.21 -1.33 -40.30
CA SER A 9 -39.81 -1.71 -40.54
C SER A 9 -38.86 -0.48 -40.58
N GLY A 10 -39.34 0.64 -41.12
CA GLY A 10 -38.57 1.90 -41.11
C GLY A 10 -38.41 2.48 -39.70
N LEU A 11 -39.43 2.39 -38.83
CA LEU A 11 -39.34 2.82 -37.43
C LEU A 11 -38.38 1.97 -36.58
N TRP A 12 -38.32 0.66 -36.86
CA TRP A 12 -37.38 -0.24 -36.20
C TRP A 12 -35.93 0.02 -36.62
N LEU A 13 -35.66 0.32 -37.88
CA LEU A 13 -34.32 0.71 -38.36
C LEU A 13 -33.87 2.07 -37.80
N LEU A 14 -34.80 3.02 -37.64
CA LEU A 14 -34.47 4.31 -37.02
C LEU A 14 -34.20 4.17 -35.53
N ALA A 15 -34.89 3.30 -34.80
CA ALA A 15 -34.65 3.01 -33.38
C ALA A 15 -33.29 2.33 -33.13
N VAL A 16 -32.87 1.42 -34.03
CA VAL A 16 -31.56 0.77 -33.94
C VAL A 16 -30.42 1.73 -34.25
N PHE A 17 -30.61 2.72 -35.15
CA PHE A 17 -29.61 3.73 -35.48
C PHE A 17 -29.37 4.71 -34.35
N PHE A 18 -30.38 4.98 -33.50
CA PHE A 18 -30.25 5.85 -32.32
C PHE A 18 -29.42 5.22 -31.20
N PHE A 19 -29.33 3.87 -31.16
CA PHE A 19 -28.51 3.16 -30.15
C PHE A 19 -27.03 3.13 -30.51
N PHE A 20 -26.60 3.54 -31.70
CA PHE A 20 -25.20 3.60 -32.13
C PHE A 20 -24.66 5.01 -32.24
N LEU A 21 -25.37 6.02 -31.72
CA LEU A 21 -24.74 7.33 -31.56
C LEU A 21 -23.63 7.22 -30.52
N PRO A 22 -22.37 7.53 -30.88
CA PRO A 22 -21.29 7.53 -29.89
C PRO A 22 -21.62 8.62 -28.85
N VAL A 23 -21.92 8.21 -27.65
CA VAL A 23 -21.92 9.11 -26.50
C VAL A 23 -20.46 9.49 -26.31
N SER A 24 -20.10 10.69 -26.75
CA SER A 24 -18.80 11.27 -26.43
C SER A 24 -18.75 11.46 -24.92
N VAL A 25 -18.24 10.46 -24.21
CA VAL A 25 -17.81 10.64 -22.83
C VAL A 25 -16.60 11.56 -22.91
N LYS A 26 -16.77 12.85 -22.59
CA LYS A 26 -15.66 13.70 -22.27
C LYS A 26 -15.01 13.12 -21.01
N ALA A 27 -13.92 12.39 -21.19
CA ALA A 27 -13.00 12.21 -20.09
C ALA A 27 -12.51 13.63 -19.75
N GLU A 28 -12.82 14.12 -18.56
CA GLU A 28 -12.09 15.23 -17.99
C GLU A 28 -10.63 14.76 -17.89
N GLU A 29 -9.76 15.36 -18.71
CA GLU A 29 -8.33 15.24 -18.50
C GLU A 29 -8.04 15.88 -17.13
N THR A 30 -7.94 15.06 -16.11
CA THR A 30 -7.43 15.44 -14.79
C THR A 30 -5.91 15.63 -14.90
N ALA A 31 -5.50 16.65 -15.66
CA ALA A 31 -4.12 17.08 -15.70
C ALA A 31 -3.82 17.87 -14.41
N LEU A 32 -2.61 17.68 -13.88
CA LEU A 32 -2.09 18.56 -12.84
C LEU A 32 -2.11 20.00 -13.34
N ASN A 33 -2.92 20.84 -12.68
CA ASN A 33 -3.01 22.28 -13.00
C ASN A 33 -1.81 23.07 -12.47
N THR A 34 -0.89 22.42 -11.79
CA THR A 34 0.27 23.04 -11.18
C THR A 34 1.57 22.57 -11.82
N HIS A 35 2.56 23.42 -11.84
CA HIS A 35 3.95 23.08 -12.10
C HIS A 35 4.82 23.63 -10.97
N VAL A 36 5.85 22.87 -10.57
CA VAL A 36 6.71 23.21 -9.45
C VAL A 36 8.17 23.14 -9.89
N THR A 37 8.94 24.15 -9.50
CA THR A 37 10.39 24.19 -9.75
C THR A 37 11.10 24.59 -8.46
N PRO A 38 11.98 23.74 -7.90
CA PRO A 38 12.79 24.12 -6.75
C PRO A 38 13.80 25.23 -7.13
N LEU A 39 14.06 26.14 -6.20
CA LEU A 39 15.11 27.13 -6.29
C LEU A 39 16.17 26.76 -5.25
N PHE A 40 17.33 26.32 -5.71
CA PHE A 40 18.36 25.82 -4.84
C PHE A 40 19.10 26.94 -4.10
N PRO A 41 19.29 26.81 -2.75
CA PRO A 41 20.12 27.74 -1.98
C PRO A 41 21.62 27.45 -2.17
N GLU A 42 22.49 28.34 -1.67
CA GLU A 42 23.94 28.13 -1.71
C GLU A 42 24.42 26.90 -0.92
N SER A 43 23.61 26.41 0.03
CA SER A 43 23.85 25.19 0.79
C SER A 43 23.55 23.89 0.04
N GLN A 44 23.07 23.98 -1.23
CA GLN A 44 22.84 22.81 -2.08
C GLN A 44 24.15 22.12 -2.42
N VAL A 45 24.21 20.79 -2.21
CA VAL A 45 25.41 19.98 -2.48
C VAL A 45 25.59 19.74 -3.98
N ASP A 46 24.52 19.43 -4.70
CA ASP A 46 24.53 19.12 -6.14
C ASP A 46 23.30 19.71 -6.85
N GLU A 47 23.51 20.78 -7.61
CA GLU A 47 22.45 21.47 -8.37
C GLU A 47 21.92 20.66 -9.57
N SER A 48 22.58 19.57 -9.96
CA SER A 48 22.11 18.69 -11.02
C SER A 48 20.94 17.81 -10.60
N LYS A 49 20.70 17.68 -9.29
CA LYS A 49 19.59 16.93 -8.69
C LYS A 49 18.29 17.72 -8.75
N GLY A 50 17.20 17.05 -8.97
CA GLY A 50 15.86 17.66 -8.99
C GLY A 50 15.22 17.85 -7.58
N TYR A 51 15.98 17.69 -6.52
CA TYR A 51 15.54 17.78 -5.12
C TYR A 51 16.56 18.51 -4.26
N TYR A 52 16.18 18.95 -3.06
CA TYR A 52 17.10 19.60 -2.14
C TYR A 52 17.99 18.57 -1.47
N GLU A 53 19.31 18.74 -1.60
CA GLU A 53 20.33 18.01 -0.85
C GLU A 53 21.24 19.06 -0.21
N LEU A 54 21.09 19.26 1.10
CA LEU A 54 21.65 20.42 1.79
C LEU A 54 22.68 19.99 2.82
N LEU A 55 23.80 20.70 2.83
CA LEU A 55 24.79 20.60 3.89
C LEU A 55 24.67 21.82 4.80
N LEU A 56 24.15 21.62 6.02
CA LEU A 56 23.79 22.67 6.95
C LEU A 56 24.43 22.43 8.32
N ALA A 57 24.98 23.49 8.93
CA ALA A 57 25.52 23.39 10.27
C ALA A 57 24.42 23.17 11.35
N PRO A 58 24.77 22.57 12.51
CA PRO A 58 23.83 22.46 13.61
C PRO A 58 23.26 23.82 14.02
N GLY A 59 21.95 23.89 14.24
CA GLY A 59 21.24 25.13 14.58
C GLY A 59 21.11 26.14 13.44
N GLN A 60 21.62 25.86 12.23
CA GLN A 60 21.47 26.73 11.07
C GLN A 60 20.02 26.86 10.65
N LYS A 61 19.64 28.05 10.18
CA LYS A 61 18.37 28.32 9.52
C LYS A 61 18.59 28.40 8.03
N GLU A 62 17.67 27.82 7.28
CA GLU A 62 17.62 27.90 5.83
C GLU A 62 16.20 28.21 5.39
N THR A 63 16.01 28.70 4.17
CA THR A 63 14.69 28.92 3.58
C THR A 63 14.65 28.26 2.21
N LEU A 64 13.86 27.18 2.10
CA LEU A 64 13.63 26.49 0.84
C LEU A 64 12.64 27.30 0.02
N LYS A 65 12.90 27.48 -1.26
CA LYS A 65 12.06 28.29 -2.15
C LYS A 65 11.58 27.46 -3.34
N LEU A 66 10.26 27.45 -3.56
CA LEU A 66 9.61 26.77 -4.66
C LEU A 66 8.92 27.79 -5.55
N LYS A 67 9.17 27.77 -6.87
CA LYS A 67 8.28 28.40 -7.83
C LYS A 67 7.10 27.47 -8.08
N VAL A 68 5.90 27.90 -7.72
CA VAL A 68 4.65 27.16 -7.95
C VAL A 68 3.79 27.98 -8.90
N GLY A 69 3.46 27.37 -10.04
CA GLY A 69 2.66 28.02 -11.07
C GLY A 69 1.36 27.29 -11.36
N ASN A 70 0.32 28.06 -11.64
CA ASN A 70 -0.98 27.59 -12.09
C ASN A 70 -0.98 27.50 -13.63
N SER A 71 -1.13 26.30 -14.18
CA SER A 71 -1.23 26.07 -15.63
C SER A 71 -2.64 26.21 -16.18
N SER A 72 -3.67 26.33 -15.32
CA SER A 72 -5.06 26.53 -15.73
C SER A 72 -5.37 27.99 -16.01
N SER A 73 -6.58 28.28 -16.52
CA SER A 73 -7.11 29.64 -16.64
C SER A 73 -7.86 30.10 -15.40
N GLU A 74 -8.28 29.17 -14.56
CA GLU A 74 -9.04 29.42 -13.35
C GLU A 74 -8.12 29.54 -12.13
N PRO A 75 -8.50 30.27 -11.09
CA PRO A 75 -7.75 30.31 -9.85
C PRO A 75 -7.69 28.92 -9.18
N ILE A 76 -6.56 28.59 -8.59
CA ILE A 76 -6.38 27.40 -7.77
C ILE A 76 -5.83 27.77 -6.41
N THR A 77 -6.10 26.93 -5.43
CA THR A 77 -5.58 27.10 -4.07
C THR A 77 -4.63 25.97 -3.76
N VAL A 78 -3.40 26.29 -3.32
CA VAL A 78 -2.33 25.33 -3.06
C VAL A 78 -1.78 25.47 -1.65
N GLN A 79 -1.26 24.39 -1.11
CA GLN A 79 -0.48 24.38 0.12
C GLN A 79 0.76 23.49 -0.06
N VAL A 80 1.86 23.89 0.57
CA VAL A 80 3.09 23.09 0.67
C VAL A 80 3.19 22.56 2.09
N THR A 81 3.22 21.23 2.22
CA THR A 81 3.35 20.56 3.51
C THR A 81 4.64 19.72 3.52
N PRO A 82 5.48 19.86 4.57
CA PRO A 82 6.63 18.99 4.77
C PRO A 82 6.19 17.63 5.31
N HIS A 83 6.94 16.59 4.93
CA HIS A 83 6.77 15.21 5.40
C HIS A 83 8.12 14.58 5.68
N THR A 84 8.17 13.65 6.62
CA THR A 84 9.35 12.83 6.88
C THR A 84 9.31 11.58 6.02
N ALA A 85 10.44 11.23 5.40
CA ALA A 85 10.54 10.06 4.55
C ALA A 85 10.47 8.76 5.36
N TYR A 86 9.81 7.76 4.80
CA TYR A 86 9.78 6.41 5.33
C TYR A 86 9.83 5.37 4.21
N THR A 87 10.01 4.10 4.55
CA THR A 87 9.98 3.01 3.57
C THR A 87 8.59 2.38 3.54
N ASN A 88 7.95 2.35 2.37
CA ASN A 88 6.64 1.73 2.20
C ASN A 88 6.74 0.20 2.00
N THR A 89 5.61 -0.51 2.06
CA THR A 89 5.54 -1.98 1.90
C THR A 89 6.01 -2.50 0.53
N LEU A 90 6.20 -1.60 -0.44
CA LEU A 90 6.79 -1.93 -1.73
C LEU A 90 8.32 -1.77 -1.72
N GLY A 91 8.94 -1.44 -0.59
CA GLY A 91 10.39 -1.18 -0.53
C GLY A 91 10.80 0.06 -1.34
N ASN A 92 9.96 1.08 -1.35
CA ASN A 92 10.26 2.39 -1.94
C ASN A 92 10.26 3.45 -0.84
N VAL A 93 11.12 4.45 -0.99
CA VAL A 93 11.10 5.61 -0.10
C VAL A 93 9.93 6.52 -0.48
N GLU A 94 9.09 6.82 0.51
CA GLU A 94 7.93 7.70 0.38
C GLU A 94 8.27 9.05 0.99
N TYR A 95 8.02 10.13 0.24
CA TYR A 95 8.36 11.50 0.62
C TYR A 95 7.15 12.43 0.74
N GLY A 96 5.98 11.97 0.34
CA GLY A 96 4.78 12.82 0.20
C GLY A 96 3.72 12.61 1.25
N LYS A 97 4.00 11.80 2.26
CA LYS A 97 3.15 11.57 3.44
C LYS A 97 4.01 11.00 4.57
N ASP A 98 3.49 11.05 5.78
CA ASP A 98 4.17 10.49 6.95
C ASP A 98 3.85 9.01 7.12
N ALA A 99 4.75 8.28 7.79
CA ALA A 99 4.47 6.94 8.28
C ALA A 99 3.35 6.97 9.32
N ASN A 100 2.61 5.86 9.45
CA ASN A 100 1.63 5.73 10.54
C ASN A 100 2.29 5.75 11.92
N GLU A 101 3.51 5.21 11.99
CA GLU A 101 4.35 5.18 13.18
C GLU A 101 5.80 5.39 12.74
N ALA A 102 6.49 6.34 13.36
CA ALA A 102 7.89 6.62 13.08
C ALA A 102 8.77 5.49 13.63
N ASP A 103 9.88 5.20 12.95
CA ASP A 103 10.86 4.25 13.46
C ASP A 103 11.51 4.78 14.74
N PRO A 104 11.68 3.95 15.80
CA PRO A 104 12.25 4.40 17.08
C PRO A 104 13.71 4.86 16.99
N THR A 105 14.42 4.51 15.90
CA THR A 105 15.79 4.99 15.66
C THR A 105 15.84 6.36 15.01
N LEU A 106 14.70 6.90 14.55
CA LEU A 106 14.61 8.24 13.99
C LEU A 106 14.64 9.29 15.11
N ILE A 107 15.76 9.97 15.26
CA ILE A 107 15.96 10.95 16.35
C ILE A 107 15.26 12.27 16.06
N HIS A 108 15.24 12.70 14.79
CA HIS A 108 14.63 13.94 14.33
C HIS A 108 13.76 13.68 13.10
N SER A 109 12.51 14.09 13.16
CA SER A 109 11.59 14.06 12.01
C SER A 109 11.79 15.32 11.18
N LEU A 110 11.97 15.17 9.86
CA LEU A 110 12.26 16.31 8.98
C LEU A 110 11.08 17.29 8.87
N ASP A 111 9.86 16.79 8.93
CA ASP A 111 8.63 17.61 8.94
C ASP A 111 8.58 18.55 10.15
N GLU A 112 9.08 18.13 11.33
CA GLU A 112 9.14 18.98 12.53
C GLU A 112 10.18 20.10 12.41
N LEU A 113 11.18 19.95 11.53
CA LEU A 113 12.23 20.96 11.28
C LEU A 113 11.77 22.02 10.27
N MET A 114 10.69 21.80 9.56
CA MET A 114 10.16 22.71 8.53
C MET A 114 8.78 23.25 8.92
N THR A 115 8.52 24.48 8.50
CA THR A 115 7.19 25.10 8.70
C THR A 115 6.38 25.01 7.43
N PRO A 116 5.16 24.41 7.45
CA PRO A 116 4.27 24.40 6.29
C PRO A 116 3.96 25.79 5.77
N SER A 117 3.68 25.93 4.47
CA SER A 117 3.20 27.20 3.94
C SER A 117 1.78 27.50 4.44
N GLU A 118 1.43 28.78 4.43
CA GLU A 118 0.03 29.17 4.43
C GLU A 118 -0.68 28.64 3.17
N VAL A 119 -1.99 28.61 3.19
CA VAL A 119 -2.80 28.31 2.01
C VAL A 119 -2.73 29.51 1.05
N ILE A 120 -2.33 29.25 -0.21
CA ILE A 120 -2.02 30.29 -1.20
C ILE A 120 -2.93 30.13 -2.40
N THR A 121 -3.62 31.21 -2.78
CA THR A 121 -4.37 31.26 -4.04
C THR A 121 -3.48 31.78 -5.16
N LEU A 122 -3.46 31.04 -6.28
CA LEU A 122 -2.82 31.41 -7.54
C LEU A 122 -3.90 31.71 -8.58
N SER A 123 -3.90 32.92 -9.13
CA SER A 123 -4.76 33.28 -10.27
C SER A 123 -4.43 32.43 -11.50
N GLY A 124 -5.31 32.41 -12.50
CA GLY A 124 -5.04 31.70 -13.75
C GLY A 124 -3.71 32.16 -14.38
N LYS A 125 -2.83 31.20 -14.73
CA LYS A 125 -1.49 31.43 -15.30
C LYS A 125 -0.49 32.16 -14.39
N GLU A 126 -0.81 32.37 -13.13
CA GLU A 126 0.08 33.02 -12.16
C GLU A 126 1.16 32.05 -11.66
N THR A 127 2.35 32.58 -11.38
CA THR A 127 3.44 31.87 -10.69
C THR A 127 3.89 32.67 -9.49
N LYS A 128 4.00 32.03 -8.33
CA LYS A 128 4.49 32.61 -7.07
C LYS A 128 5.68 31.81 -6.54
N THR A 129 6.55 32.50 -5.84
CA THR A 129 7.59 31.84 -5.01
C THR A 129 7.04 31.62 -3.62
N ILE A 130 7.05 30.37 -3.17
CA ILE A 130 6.65 29.93 -1.83
C ILE A 130 7.92 29.65 -1.04
N GLU A 131 7.98 30.15 0.19
CA GLU A 131 9.11 30.01 1.09
C GLU A 131 8.74 29.06 2.22
N ILE A 132 9.61 28.08 2.48
CA ILE A 132 9.48 27.08 3.55
C ILE A 132 10.67 27.22 4.49
N PRO A 133 10.48 27.78 5.68
CA PRO A 133 11.55 27.88 6.68
C PRO A 133 11.98 26.49 7.17
N LEU A 134 13.27 26.24 7.25
CA LEU A 134 13.92 25.06 7.79
C LEU A 134 14.84 25.47 8.95
N GLN A 135 14.73 24.80 10.10
CA GLN A 135 15.55 25.01 11.26
C GLN A 135 16.26 23.72 11.65
N MET A 136 17.58 23.65 11.47
CA MET A 136 18.37 22.49 11.87
C MET A 136 18.35 22.27 13.39
N PRO A 137 18.47 21.01 13.86
CA PRO A 137 18.67 20.70 15.27
C PRO A 137 19.92 21.40 15.82
N LYS A 138 19.92 21.73 17.10
CA LYS A 138 21.08 22.38 17.75
C LYS A 138 22.25 21.42 17.91
N ASP A 139 21.97 20.16 18.16
CA ASP A 139 22.95 19.11 18.28
C ASP A 139 23.26 18.53 16.89
N ALA A 140 24.54 18.26 16.65
CA ALA A 140 24.97 17.61 15.41
C ALA A 140 24.49 16.16 15.35
N PHE A 141 24.15 15.71 14.17
CA PHE A 141 23.84 14.31 13.88
C PHE A 141 24.71 13.82 12.71
N GLU A 142 24.89 12.51 12.62
CA GLU A 142 25.58 11.86 11.52
C GLU A 142 24.59 11.48 10.41
N GLY A 143 25.07 11.35 9.17
CA GLY A 143 24.29 10.88 8.03
C GLY A 143 23.20 11.87 7.59
N TYR A 144 22.02 11.32 7.24
CA TYR A 144 20.96 12.05 6.57
C TYR A 144 19.65 12.05 7.36
N LEU A 145 18.98 13.20 7.41
CA LEU A 145 17.55 13.29 7.63
C LEU A 145 16.88 13.48 6.26
N ALA A 146 15.87 12.70 5.97
CA ALA A 146 15.20 12.66 4.67
C ALA A 146 13.71 12.94 4.80
N GLY A 147 13.16 13.62 3.82
CA GLY A 147 11.74 13.92 3.74
C GLY A 147 11.39 14.57 2.41
N GLY A 148 10.24 15.21 2.35
CA GLY A 148 9.79 15.89 1.14
C GLY A 148 8.82 17.02 1.42
N LEU A 149 8.68 17.88 0.42
CA LEU A 149 7.67 18.91 0.36
C LEU A 149 6.57 18.42 -0.59
N ARG A 150 5.37 18.22 -0.06
CA ARG A 150 4.17 17.90 -0.84
C ARG A 150 3.46 19.18 -1.20
N ILE A 151 3.27 19.43 -2.49
CA ILE A 151 2.56 20.57 -3.04
C ILE A 151 1.25 20.05 -3.60
N ALA A 152 0.14 20.36 -2.94
CA ALA A 152 -1.18 19.88 -3.31
C ALA A 152 -2.14 21.04 -3.58
N GLU A 153 -3.01 20.86 -4.57
CA GLU A 153 -4.18 21.70 -4.77
C GLU A 153 -5.22 21.35 -3.71
N ILE A 154 -5.65 22.36 -2.94
CA ILE A 154 -6.77 22.23 -2.02
C ILE A 154 -8.04 22.52 -2.82
N LYS A 155 -8.80 21.46 -3.10
CA LYS A 155 -10.17 21.61 -3.63
C LYS A 155 -11.11 21.76 -2.45
N GLU A 156 -11.92 22.82 -2.44
CA GLU A 156 -13.06 22.87 -1.54
C GLU A 156 -13.85 21.58 -1.75
N ALA A 157 -14.21 20.93 -0.66
CA ALA A 157 -15.07 19.77 -0.74
C ALA A 157 -16.39 20.27 -1.37
N GLU A 158 -16.53 20.14 -2.69
CA GLU A 158 -17.86 20.12 -3.26
C GLU A 158 -18.57 19.03 -2.46
N GLU A 159 -19.68 19.41 -1.80
CA GLU A 159 -20.63 18.43 -1.28
C GLU A 159 -21.00 17.56 -2.46
N SER A 160 -20.21 16.52 -2.67
CA SER A 160 -20.56 15.49 -3.63
C SER A 160 -21.85 14.93 -3.08
N GLU A 161 -22.96 15.33 -3.67
CA GLU A 161 -24.19 14.55 -3.61
C GLU A 161 -23.72 13.11 -3.82
N THR A 162 -23.72 12.35 -2.74
CA THR A 162 -23.49 10.90 -2.81
C THR A 162 -24.49 10.43 -3.87
N PRO A 163 -24.02 9.86 -5.00
CA PRO A 163 -24.96 9.28 -5.94
C PRO A 163 -25.76 8.27 -5.13
N GLU A 164 -27.08 8.40 -5.09
CA GLU A 164 -27.96 7.37 -4.58
C GLU A 164 -27.81 6.14 -5.51
N GLY A 165 -26.80 5.33 -5.25
CA GLY A 165 -26.47 4.13 -6.00
C GLY A 165 -25.21 3.48 -5.41
N GLU A 166 -25.19 2.15 -5.34
CA GLU A 166 -24.06 1.34 -4.92
C GLU A 166 -22.88 1.49 -5.92
N GLY A 167 -22.15 2.62 -5.84
CA GLY A 167 -20.99 2.90 -6.66
C GLY A 167 -19.82 3.39 -5.82
N VAL A 168 -18.63 2.84 -6.01
CA VAL A 168 -17.39 3.34 -5.43
C VAL A 168 -16.95 4.56 -6.25
N ALA A 169 -17.00 5.77 -5.67
CA ALA A 169 -16.40 6.95 -6.27
C ALA A 169 -14.90 6.96 -5.95
N ILE A 170 -14.05 6.85 -6.96
CA ILE A 170 -12.59 7.00 -6.82
C ILE A 170 -12.28 8.48 -7.01
N LYS A 171 -11.82 9.14 -5.94
CA LYS A 171 -11.31 10.52 -5.99
C LYS A 171 -9.79 10.46 -6.13
N ASN A 172 -9.28 10.88 -7.29
CA ASN A 172 -7.84 11.01 -7.49
C ASN A 172 -7.37 12.37 -6.98
N GLU A 173 -6.41 12.36 -6.06
CA GLU A 173 -5.69 13.55 -5.62
C GLU A 173 -4.28 13.51 -6.21
N PHE A 174 -3.93 14.56 -6.94
CA PHE A 174 -2.60 14.72 -7.49
C PHE A 174 -1.82 15.75 -6.69
N ALA A 175 -0.55 15.46 -6.43
CA ALA A 175 0.36 16.37 -5.77
C ALA A 175 1.75 16.24 -6.40
N HIS A 176 2.50 17.35 -6.39
CA HIS A 176 3.94 17.29 -6.61
C HIS A 176 4.64 16.97 -5.29
N VAL A 177 5.72 16.22 -5.35
CA VAL A 177 6.58 15.98 -4.19
C VAL A 177 8.01 16.29 -4.59
N ILE A 178 8.66 17.16 -3.83
CA ILE A 178 10.08 17.50 -3.98
C ILE A 178 10.83 16.96 -2.77
N GLY A 179 11.77 16.05 -2.99
CA GLY A 179 12.59 15.49 -1.92
C GLY A 179 13.43 16.56 -1.22
N VAL A 180 13.65 16.37 0.07
CA VAL A 180 14.54 17.18 0.91
C VAL A 180 15.40 16.23 1.74
N VAL A 181 16.71 16.35 1.57
CA VAL A 181 17.72 15.60 2.33
C VAL A 181 18.65 16.60 2.98
N VAL A 182 18.86 16.48 4.29
CA VAL A 182 19.77 17.37 5.03
C VAL A 182 20.81 16.57 5.78
N SER A 183 22.02 17.10 5.88
CA SER A 183 23.14 16.53 6.63
C SER A 183 23.92 17.63 7.33
N ASN A 184 24.66 17.27 8.38
CA ASN A 184 25.60 18.20 9.06
C ASN A 184 27.03 18.06 8.54
N THR A 185 27.37 16.92 7.95
CA THR A 185 28.71 16.63 7.42
C THR A 185 28.59 15.99 6.05
N SER A 186 29.70 15.96 5.31
CA SER A 186 29.80 15.21 4.04
C SER A 186 30.23 13.75 4.23
N ASP A 187 30.42 13.32 5.48
CA ASP A 187 30.84 11.95 5.78
C ASP A 187 29.71 10.97 5.49
N SER A 188 30.03 9.86 4.84
CA SER A 188 29.07 8.81 4.59
C SER A 188 28.92 7.89 5.79
N VAL A 189 27.70 7.53 6.11
CA VAL A 189 27.37 6.46 7.06
C VAL A 189 27.02 5.21 6.25
N GLU A 190 27.62 4.08 6.61
CA GLU A 190 27.27 2.80 5.99
C GLU A 190 25.90 2.34 6.49
N PRO A 191 25.04 1.83 5.59
CA PRO A 191 23.73 1.31 5.98
C PRO A 191 23.86 -0.01 6.74
N GLU A 192 23.03 -0.19 7.75
CA GLU A 192 22.93 -1.42 8.52
C GLU A 192 21.46 -1.81 8.70
N LEU A 193 21.18 -3.11 8.52
CA LEU A 193 19.85 -3.66 8.60
C LEU A 193 19.68 -4.63 9.77
N GLU A 194 18.44 -4.69 10.30
CA GLU A 194 18.01 -5.70 11.26
C GLU A 194 16.65 -6.30 10.86
N LEU A 195 16.48 -7.59 11.15
CA LEU A 195 15.19 -8.26 11.07
C LEU A 195 14.51 -8.22 12.46
N LEU A 196 13.54 -7.34 12.62
CA LEU A 196 12.88 -7.11 13.91
C LEU A 196 11.88 -8.21 14.27
N ASP A 197 10.97 -8.55 13.33
CA ASP A 197 9.88 -9.48 13.58
C ASP A 197 9.45 -10.25 12.33
N VAL A 198 8.76 -11.38 12.54
CA VAL A 198 8.13 -12.19 11.48
C VAL A 198 6.78 -12.68 11.98
N PHE A 199 5.71 -12.38 11.26
CA PHE A 199 4.34 -12.70 11.69
C PHE A 199 3.37 -12.90 10.54
N ALA A 200 2.22 -13.52 10.83
CA ALA A 200 1.11 -13.65 9.89
C ALA A 200 0.39 -12.30 9.74
N ASP A 201 0.17 -11.87 8.50
CA ASP A 201 -0.37 -10.54 8.17
C ASP A 201 -1.24 -10.61 6.91
N GLN A 202 -1.81 -9.48 6.52
CA GLN A 202 -2.52 -9.30 5.26
C GLN A 202 -2.09 -8.04 4.52
N LEU A 203 -1.85 -8.20 3.23
CA LEU A 203 -1.64 -7.08 2.32
C LEU A 203 -2.78 -7.07 1.30
N ASN A 204 -3.55 -5.98 1.27
CA ASN A 204 -4.73 -5.84 0.40
C ASN A 204 -5.71 -7.03 0.52
N TYR A 205 -6.05 -7.41 1.75
CA TYR A 205 -6.93 -8.55 2.06
C TYR A 205 -6.44 -9.88 1.49
N ARG A 206 -5.14 -10.08 1.36
CA ARG A 206 -4.51 -11.34 0.97
C ARG A 206 -3.49 -11.75 2.02
N ASN A 207 -3.49 -13.01 2.38
CA ASN A 207 -2.59 -13.55 3.38
C ASN A 207 -1.14 -13.46 2.93
N VAL A 208 -0.30 -12.89 3.80
CA VAL A 208 1.15 -12.79 3.63
C VAL A 208 1.84 -13.11 4.96
N ILE A 209 3.07 -13.58 4.92
CA ILE A 209 3.97 -13.54 6.07
C ILE A 209 4.76 -12.26 5.92
N SER A 210 4.67 -11.38 6.92
CA SER A 210 5.42 -10.12 6.97
C SER A 210 6.71 -10.30 7.74
N ALA A 211 7.84 -9.89 7.13
CA ALA A 211 9.14 -9.80 7.77
C ALA A 211 9.51 -8.32 7.94
N THR A 212 9.56 -7.83 9.18
CA THR A 212 9.88 -6.42 9.45
C THR A 212 11.38 -6.19 9.35
N LEU A 213 11.82 -5.59 8.24
CA LEU A 213 13.19 -5.13 8.04
C LEU A 213 13.33 -3.68 8.51
N GLN A 214 14.36 -3.39 9.29
CA GLN A 214 14.70 -2.08 9.77
C GLN A 214 16.06 -1.64 9.23
N ASN A 215 16.14 -0.45 8.69
CA ASN A 215 17.36 0.32 8.53
C ASN A 215 17.50 1.23 9.74
N PHE A 216 18.35 0.86 10.70
CA PHE A 216 18.50 1.60 11.93
C PHE A 216 19.59 2.68 11.85
N THR A 217 20.18 2.90 10.67
CA THR A 217 21.22 3.90 10.43
C THR A 217 20.67 5.11 9.67
N PRO A 218 21.26 6.30 9.85
CA PRO A 218 20.88 7.52 9.15
C PRO A 218 21.45 7.56 7.72
N ALA A 219 21.34 6.46 6.99
CA ALA A 219 21.81 6.30 5.61
C ALA A 219 20.74 5.66 4.73
N PHE A 220 20.71 6.01 3.45
CA PHE A 220 19.85 5.30 2.49
C PHE A 220 20.40 3.92 2.19
N VAL A 221 19.53 2.92 2.16
CA VAL A 221 19.84 1.63 1.54
C VAL A 221 19.38 1.66 0.10
N ASN A 222 20.30 1.56 -0.84
CA ASN A 222 20.00 1.66 -2.26
C ASN A 222 20.14 0.30 -2.94
N ARG A 223 19.33 0.05 -3.98
CA ARG A 223 19.34 -1.20 -4.76
C ARG A 223 19.28 -2.42 -3.85
N LEU A 224 18.41 -2.33 -2.83
CA LEU A 224 18.19 -3.42 -1.90
C LEU A 224 17.54 -4.60 -2.62
N GLU A 225 18.15 -5.76 -2.51
CA GLU A 225 17.62 -7.05 -2.92
C GLU A 225 17.30 -7.86 -1.67
N VAL A 226 16.12 -8.48 -1.61
CA VAL A 226 15.71 -9.35 -0.52
C VAL A 226 15.21 -10.67 -1.09
N GLU A 227 15.77 -11.77 -0.58
CA GLU A 227 15.33 -13.13 -0.84
C GLU A 227 14.86 -13.74 0.49
N ALA A 228 13.70 -14.38 0.48
CA ALA A 228 13.12 -14.99 1.67
C ALA A 228 12.50 -16.33 1.35
N THR A 229 12.71 -17.32 2.22
CA THR A 229 12.06 -18.62 2.16
C THR A 229 11.46 -18.98 3.51
N VAL A 230 10.29 -19.61 3.49
CA VAL A 230 9.58 -20.06 4.69
C VAL A 230 9.35 -21.55 4.62
N LYS A 231 9.65 -22.25 5.72
CA LYS A 231 9.43 -23.69 5.90
C LYS A 231 8.81 -23.98 7.27
N ARG A 232 8.25 -25.18 7.44
CA ARG A 232 7.82 -25.61 8.79
C ARG A 232 9.04 -25.95 9.63
N ALA A 233 8.94 -25.65 10.93
CA ALA A 233 9.96 -26.03 11.89
C ALA A 233 10.16 -27.57 11.87
N GLY A 234 11.42 -28.00 11.68
CA GLY A 234 11.79 -29.41 11.58
C GLY A 234 11.58 -30.07 10.22
N GLU A 235 11.11 -29.35 9.21
CA GLU A 235 10.99 -29.77 7.81
C GLU A 235 12.02 -29.06 6.92
N ASN A 236 12.39 -29.70 5.80
CA ASN A 236 13.34 -29.10 4.85
C ASN A 236 12.65 -28.51 3.61
N ASP A 237 11.39 -28.85 3.39
CA ASP A 237 10.64 -28.40 2.22
C ASP A 237 10.27 -26.93 2.36
N VAL A 238 10.60 -26.11 1.35
CA VAL A 238 10.20 -24.71 1.27
C VAL A 238 8.70 -24.66 0.94
N LEU A 239 7.96 -23.95 1.77
CA LEU A 239 6.52 -23.73 1.59
C LEU A 239 6.23 -22.49 0.78
N TYR A 240 6.90 -21.38 1.11
CA TYR A 240 6.71 -20.09 0.47
C TYR A 240 8.06 -19.43 0.22
N GLU A 241 8.15 -18.69 -0.86
CA GLU A 241 9.33 -17.92 -1.22
C GLU A 241 8.95 -16.54 -1.75
N ALA A 242 9.82 -15.58 -1.56
CA ALA A 242 9.69 -14.25 -2.14
C ALA A 242 11.08 -13.70 -2.48
N SER A 243 11.17 -13.03 -3.62
CA SER A 243 12.36 -12.29 -4.03
C SER A 243 11.95 -10.96 -4.61
N LYS A 244 12.67 -9.90 -4.24
CA LYS A 244 12.45 -8.56 -4.77
C LYS A 244 13.76 -7.80 -4.83
N GLU A 245 13.99 -7.16 -5.97
CA GLU A 245 15.19 -6.38 -6.29
C GLU A 245 14.86 -4.89 -6.43
N MET A 246 15.90 -4.08 -6.52
CA MET A 246 15.83 -2.64 -6.80
C MET A 246 14.99 -1.83 -5.80
N MET A 247 14.85 -2.34 -4.59
CA MET A 247 14.22 -1.62 -3.48
C MET A 247 15.16 -0.55 -2.92
N GLN A 248 14.58 0.32 -2.11
CA GLN A 248 15.30 1.37 -1.40
C GLN A 248 14.70 1.56 0.00
N MET A 249 15.53 1.79 1.01
CA MET A 249 15.05 2.19 2.32
C MET A 249 15.50 3.60 2.68
N ALA A 250 14.59 4.33 3.32
CA ALA A 250 14.90 5.61 3.93
C ALA A 250 15.83 5.45 5.15
N PRO A 251 16.59 6.49 5.51
CA PRO A 251 17.31 6.52 6.78
C PRO A 251 16.36 6.31 7.96
N ASN A 252 16.80 5.53 8.96
CA ASN A 252 16.05 5.30 10.20
C ASN A 252 14.57 4.95 9.95
N SER A 253 14.32 3.93 9.15
CA SER A 253 12.98 3.47 8.79
C SER A 253 12.87 1.96 8.80
N ASN A 254 11.65 1.44 8.92
CA ASN A 254 11.36 0.03 8.78
C ASN A 254 10.20 -0.18 7.81
N PHE A 255 10.06 -1.38 7.29
CA PHE A 255 8.91 -1.80 6.51
C PHE A 255 8.69 -3.31 6.62
N ASN A 256 7.45 -3.73 6.39
CA ASN A 256 7.09 -5.15 6.35
C ASN A 256 7.30 -5.69 4.94
N PHE A 257 8.32 -6.54 4.77
CA PHE A 257 8.54 -7.26 3.51
C PHE A 257 7.55 -8.42 3.41
N PRO A 258 6.65 -8.44 2.39
CA PRO A 258 5.59 -9.43 2.30
C PRO A 258 6.06 -10.68 1.56
N ILE A 259 5.82 -11.86 2.15
CA ILE A 259 5.98 -13.18 1.52
C ILE A 259 4.58 -13.72 1.27
N SER A 260 4.19 -13.82 -0.01
CA SER A 260 2.85 -14.24 -0.41
C SER A 260 2.61 -15.73 -0.10
N LEU A 261 1.38 -16.05 0.35
CA LEU A 261 0.92 -17.43 0.45
C LEU A 261 0.29 -17.95 -0.87
N GLU A 262 0.25 -17.11 -1.92
CA GLU A 262 -0.33 -17.46 -3.24
C GLU A 262 -1.79 -17.96 -3.20
N GLY A 263 -2.56 -17.52 -2.20
CA GLY A 263 -3.94 -17.92 -1.98
C GLY A 263 -4.10 -19.13 -1.05
N ASP A 264 -3.03 -19.65 -0.51
CA ASP A 264 -3.07 -20.69 0.52
C ASP A 264 -3.63 -20.16 1.84
N ARG A 265 -4.21 -21.08 2.61
CA ARG A 265 -4.68 -20.80 3.96
C ARG A 265 -3.53 -20.83 4.95
N PHE A 266 -3.48 -19.89 5.86
CA PHE A 266 -2.66 -20.03 7.06
C PHE A 266 -3.01 -21.32 7.82
N ARG A 267 -1.99 -22.05 8.23
CA ARG A 267 -2.11 -23.18 9.15
C ARG A 267 -1.34 -22.84 10.41
N SER A 268 -1.96 -23.02 11.57
CA SER A 268 -1.27 -22.81 12.85
C SER A 268 -0.08 -23.75 13.00
N GLY A 269 0.97 -23.28 13.66
CA GLY A 269 2.19 -24.04 13.90
C GLY A 269 3.44 -23.19 13.94
N ASN A 270 4.59 -23.85 14.06
CA ASN A 270 5.90 -23.22 14.09
C ASN A 270 6.54 -23.27 12.72
N TYR A 271 7.15 -22.17 12.35
CA TYR A 271 7.78 -21.94 11.04
C TYR A 271 9.17 -21.36 11.21
N VAL A 272 9.96 -21.45 10.18
CA VAL A 272 11.31 -20.85 10.08
C VAL A 272 11.34 -20.01 8.83
N LEU A 273 11.72 -18.75 8.97
CA LEU A 273 12.10 -17.85 7.89
C LEU A 273 13.62 -17.86 7.75
N ASP A 274 14.12 -18.10 6.56
CA ASP A 274 15.47 -17.73 6.14
C ASP A 274 15.36 -16.52 5.21
N LEU A 275 16.04 -15.43 5.52
CA LEU A 275 15.98 -14.17 4.76
C LEU A 275 17.39 -13.65 4.53
N THR A 276 17.69 -13.27 3.30
CA THR A 276 18.95 -12.62 2.91
C THR A 276 18.62 -11.28 2.26
N ALA A 277 19.32 -10.22 2.67
CA ALA A 277 19.23 -8.89 2.09
C ALA A 277 20.60 -8.46 1.58
N LYS A 278 20.67 -7.79 0.42
CA LYS A 278 21.90 -7.31 -0.22
C LYS A 278 21.73 -5.87 -0.69
N SER A 279 22.77 -5.06 -0.52
CA SER A 279 22.84 -3.70 -1.04
C SER A 279 24.30 -3.34 -1.35
N GLY A 280 24.65 -3.27 -2.64
CA GLY A 280 26.04 -3.07 -3.05
C GLY A 280 26.93 -4.25 -2.62
N GLU A 281 27.92 -3.97 -1.75
CA GLU A 281 28.82 -5.00 -1.20
C GLU A 281 28.33 -5.53 0.16
N ASN A 282 27.29 -4.93 0.74
CA ASN A 282 26.73 -5.34 2.02
C ASN A 282 25.75 -6.48 1.86
N GLU A 283 25.88 -7.50 2.72
CA GLU A 283 24.98 -8.66 2.78
C GLU A 283 24.63 -8.98 4.23
N TRP A 284 23.34 -9.15 4.49
CA TRP A 284 22.79 -9.52 5.79
C TRP A 284 21.96 -10.78 5.63
N SER A 285 22.04 -11.69 6.59
CA SER A 285 21.29 -12.95 6.57
C SER A 285 20.75 -13.27 7.96
N TRP A 286 19.51 -13.70 8.02
CA TRP A 286 18.84 -14.08 9.25
C TRP A 286 18.08 -15.37 9.07
N THR A 287 18.07 -16.18 10.14
CA THR A 287 17.14 -17.29 10.32
C THR A 287 16.29 -16.98 11.55
N ARG A 288 14.98 -16.93 11.39
CA ARG A 288 14.04 -16.58 12.47
C ARG A 288 12.94 -17.62 12.59
N GLU A 289 12.80 -18.18 13.78
CA GLU A 289 11.63 -19.00 14.13
C GLU A 289 10.46 -18.08 14.52
N PHE A 290 9.26 -18.43 14.05
CA PHE A 290 8.03 -17.73 14.41
C PHE A 290 6.85 -18.69 14.49
N THR A 291 5.77 -18.27 15.16
CA THR A 291 4.58 -19.08 15.36
C THR A 291 3.37 -18.38 14.75
N ILE A 292 2.55 -19.14 14.05
CA ILE A 292 1.23 -18.71 13.60
C ILE A 292 0.20 -19.35 14.53
N ASP A 293 -0.49 -18.51 15.32
CA ASP A 293 -1.52 -18.96 16.24
C ASP A 293 -2.80 -19.39 15.51
N ALA A 294 -3.54 -20.35 16.12
CA ALA A 294 -4.75 -20.88 15.51
C ALA A 294 -5.88 -19.82 15.39
N ASP A 295 -5.91 -18.85 16.28
CA ASP A 295 -6.91 -17.78 16.26
C ASP A 295 -6.62 -16.77 15.16
N ASP A 296 -5.34 -16.38 15.01
CA ASP A 296 -4.87 -15.49 13.96
C ASP A 296 -5.06 -16.13 12.59
N ALA A 297 -4.65 -17.40 12.42
CA ALA A 297 -4.86 -18.14 11.19
C ALA A 297 -6.34 -18.18 10.79
N ARG A 298 -7.27 -18.41 11.73
CA ARG A 298 -8.71 -18.43 11.46
C ARG A 298 -9.27 -17.06 11.10
N LYS A 299 -8.79 -16.00 11.75
CA LYS A 299 -9.22 -14.62 11.50
C LYS A 299 -8.78 -14.21 10.09
N LEU A 300 -7.47 -14.27 9.80
CA LEU A 300 -6.89 -13.87 8.52
C LEU A 300 -7.45 -14.69 7.35
N ASN A 301 -7.60 -16.01 7.47
CA ASN A 301 -8.19 -16.86 6.45
C ASN A 301 -9.66 -16.51 6.13
N ARG A 302 -10.37 -15.88 7.03
CA ARG A 302 -11.76 -15.46 6.84
C ARG A 302 -11.87 -14.17 6.05
N GLU A 303 -10.87 -13.29 6.22
CA GLU A 303 -10.78 -11.97 5.61
C GLU A 303 -10.10 -12.00 4.24
N ASP A 304 -9.39 -13.09 3.90
CA ASP A 304 -8.68 -13.24 2.63
C ASP A 304 -9.65 -13.41 1.46
N VAL A 305 -9.53 -12.52 0.47
CA VAL A 305 -10.40 -12.49 -0.72
C VAL A 305 -10.08 -13.56 -1.76
N MET A 306 -8.90 -14.21 -1.67
CA MET A 306 -8.50 -15.32 -2.55
C MET A 306 -9.05 -16.66 -2.07
N ILE A 307 -9.41 -16.76 -0.79
CA ILE A 307 -9.87 -17.98 -0.16
C ILE A 307 -11.39 -18.10 -0.31
N ASP A 308 -11.83 -19.13 -1.04
CA ASP A 308 -13.25 -19.47 -1.11
C ASP A 308 -13.73 -20.01 0.27
N ASN A 309 -14.46 -19.16 0.98
CA ASN A 309 -15.08 -19.49 2.27
C ASN A 309 -16.55 -19.92 2.15
N HIS A 310 -17.09 -20.10 0.94
CA HIS A 310 -18.45 -20.52 0.74
C HIS A 310 -18.65 -21.98 1.22
N ALA A 311 -19.69 -22.18 2.01
CA ALA A 311 -20.11 -23.52 2.44
C ALA A 311 -20.43 -24.38 1.20
N ASN A 312 -19.76 -25.52 1.08
CA ASN A 312 -20.06 -26.47 0.01
C ASN A 312 -21.43 -27.14 0.29
N TRP A 313 -22.50 -26.50 -0.18
CA TRP A 313 -23.87 -26.98 0.00
C TRP A 313 -24.10 -28.39 -0.53
N TRP A 314 -23.34 -28.81 -1.57
CA TRP A 314 -23.38 -30.18 -2.08
C TRP A 314 -22.85 -31.19 -1.07
N MET A 315 -21.79 -30.85 -0.36
CA MET A 315 -21.22 -31.69 0.70
C MET A 315 -22.20 -31.78 1.89
N ILE A 316 -22.79 -30.65 2.32
CA ILE A 316 -23.80 -30.63 3.38
C ILE A 316 -25.01 -31.45 2.96
N GLY A 317 -25.53 -31.29 1.75
CA GLY A 317 -26.66 -32.04 1.18
C GLY A 317 -26.37 -33.55 1.15
N SER A 318 -25.16 -33.96 0.76
CA SER A 318 -24.76 -35.37 0.74
C SER A 318 -24.69 -35.99 2.13
N ILE A 319 -24.15 -35.25 3.12
CA ILE A 319 -24.11 -35.71 4.52
C ILE A 319 -25.54 -35.88 5.08
N VAL A 320 -26.44 -34.92 4.84
CA VAL A 320 -27.84 -35.00 5.27
C VAL A 320 -28.52 -36.21 4.60
N LEU A 321 -28.28 -36.46 3.32
CA LEU A 321 -28.83 -37.62 2.60
C LEU A 321 -28.36 -38.94 3.20
N VAL A 322 -27.07 -39.06 3.51
CA VAL A 322 -26.49 -40.26 4.15
C VAL A 322 -27.12 -40.49 5.53
N ILE A 323 -27.29 -39.44 6.33
CA ILE A 323 -27.98 -39.57 7.65
C ILE A 323 -29.40 -40.03 7.47
N LEU A 324 -30.18 -39.48 6.50
CA LEU A 324 -31.55 -39.92 6.24
C LEU A 324 -31.60 -41.39 5.81
N LEU A 325 -30.70 -41.85 4.97
CA LEU A 325 -30.62 -43.26 4.55
C LEU A 325 -30.31 -44.16 5.76
N LEU A 326 -29.43 -43.78 6.64
CA LEU A 326 -29.14 -44.55 7.87
C LEU A 326 -30.36 -44.64 8.77
N VAL A 327 -31.09 -43.56 8.93
CA VAL A 327 -32.37 -43.55 9.71
C VAL A 327 -33.39 -44.48 9.09
N VAL A 328 -33.57 -44.47 7.75
CA VAL A 328 -34.50 -45.38 7.05
C VAL A 328 -34.09 -46.84 7.21
N ILE A 329 -32.78 -47.14 7.07
CA ILE A 329 -32.28 -48.53 7.27
C ILE A 329 -32.55 -48.98 8.70
N LEU A 330 -32.25 -48.14 9.69
CA LEU A 330 -32.52 -48.45 11.12
C LEU A 330 -34.01 -48.71 11.36
N TYR A 331 -34.88 -47.87 10.81
CA TYR A 331 -36.33 -48.06 10.90
C TYR A 331 -36.78 -49.39 10.31
N LEU A 332 -36.31 -49.75 9.10
CA LEU A 332 -36.61 -51.02 8.44
C LEU A 332 -36.11 -52.23 9.24
N LEU A 333 -34.93 -52.14 9.85
CA LEU A 333 -34.38 -53.19 10.71
C LEU A 333 -35.24 -53.38 12.00
N ILE A 334 -35.70 -52.29 12.60
CA ILE A 334 -36.62 -52.34 13.75
C ILE A 334 -37.96 -52.97 13.37
N GLN A 335 -38.54 -52.58 12.22
CA GLN A 335 -39.77 -53.20 11.70
C GLN A 335 -39.60 -54.69 11.44
N LYS A 336 -38.50 -55.09 10.76
CA LYS A 336 -38.19 -56.52 10.51
C LYS A 336 -38.00 -57.32 11.80
N LYS A 337 -37.40 -56.71 12.85
CA LYS A 337 -37.28 -57.35 14.14
C LYS A 337 -38.63 -57.54 14.85
N LYS A 338 -39.53 -56.52 14.81
CA LYS A 338 -40.87 -56.61 15.35
C LYS A 338 -41.73 -57.65 14.62
N ALA A 339 -41.65 -57.74 13.29
CA ALA A 339 -42.36 -58.74 12.51
C ALA A 339 -41.95 -60.19 12.88
N ARG A 340 -40.65 -60.45 13.05
CA ARG A 340 -40.12 -61.74 13.48
C ARG A 340 -40.54 -62.16 14.90
N VAL A 341 -40.69 -61.22 15.84
CA VAL A 341 -41.15 -61.49 17.19
C VAL A 341 -42.64 -61.89 17.16
N ASN A 342 -43.46 -61.20 16.37
CA ASN A 342 -44.90 -61.55 16.24
C ASN A 342 -45.16 -62.87 15.51
N GLU A 343 -44.27 -63.36 14.65
CA GLU A 343 -44.36 -64.72 14.02
C GLU A 343 -43.95 -65.85 14.98
N GLN A 344 -43.22 -65.57 16.08
CA GLN A 344 -42.84 -66.54 17.08
C GLN A 344 -43.85 -66.68 18.25
N GLU A 345 -44.78 -65.77 18.35
CA GLU A 345 -45.86 -65.79 19.36
C GLU A 345 -47.19 -66.38 18.81
N GLN A 346 -47.28 -66.85 17.54
CA GLN A 346 -48.36 -67.61 16.98
C GLN A 346 -47.97 -69.07 16.84
#